data_5dfbd86e0261595d0a1de772ef4a257f
#
_entry.id   5dfbd86e0261595d0a1de772ef4a257f
#
_cell.length_a   1.000
_cell.length_b   1.000
_cell.length_c   1.000
_cell.angle_alpha   90.00
_cell.angle_beta   90.00
_cell.angle_gamma   90.00
#
_symmetry.space_group_name_H-M   'P 1'
#
loop_
_entity.id
_entity.type
_entity.pdbx_description
1 polymer ?
#
loop_
_entity_poly.entity_id
_entity_poly.type
_entity_poly.pdbx_seq_one_letter_code
_entity_poly.pdbx_strand_id
1 'polypeptide(L)'
;MKNVKKLFMFIFAVVLGIGTIFGLSACGNNNKDDKISVVCSIFPEYDWAKEVVGENNNVELTLLLDNGKDLHSYQPTVADIAKISTCDLFIYVGGESDTWVADALNNATNKNMQVINLLDVLGDKKKEEEQKEGMQGEEEHEHEHEEEVEYDEHVWLSLKNAQ
;
A
#
# COMPACT_ATOMS: atom_id res chain seq x y z
N MET A 1 44.94 -12.89 52.64
CA MET A 1 44.67 -11.82 51.69
C MET A 1 44.62 -12.28 50.22
N LYS A 2 45.46 -13.18 49.73
CA LYS A 2 45.43 -13.69 48.32
C LYS A 2 44.16 -14.45 47.95
N ASN A 3 43.55 -15.20 48.84
CA ASN A 3 42.36 -16.01 48.56
C ASN A 3 41.07 -15.16 48.50
N VAL A 4 41.02 -14.08 49.28
CA VAL A 4 39.88 -13.15 49.24
C VAL A 4 39.81 -12.39 47.88
N LYS A 5 40.94 -11.99 47.33
CA LYS A 5 41.02 -11.35 46.01
C LYS A 5 40.57 -12.29 44.88
N LYS A 6 40.94 -13.58 44.97
CA LYS A 6 40.50 -14.59 44.00
C LYS A 6 39.00 -14.85 44.09
N LEU A 7 38.43 -14.86 45.29
CA LEU A 7 37.01 -15.04 45.52
C LEU A 7 36.22 -13.84 44.96
N PHE A 8 36.67 -12.60 45.17
CA PHE A 8 36.06 -11.39 44.62
C PHE A 8 36.11 -11.36 43.10
N MET A 9 37.23 -11.79 42.51
CA MET A 9 37.36 -11.85 41.03
C MET A 9 36.44 -12.92 40.42
N PHE A 10 36.22 -14.03 41.12
CA PHE A 10 35.27 -15.07 40.67
C PHE A 10 33.81 -14.63 40.74
N ILE A 11 33.43 -13.95 41.85
CA ILE A 11 32.08 -13.40 42.01
C ILE A 11 31.81 -12.33 40.95
N PHE A 12 32.77 -11.46 40.64
CA PHE A 12 32.64 -10.41 39.61
C PHE A 12 32.51 -11.01 38.21
N ALA A 13 33.24 -12.08 37.90
CA ALA A 13 33.10 -12.78 36.60
C ALA A 13 31.76 -13.49 36.46
N VAL A 14 31.20 -14.05 37.53
CA VAL A 14 29.88 -14.70 37.53
C VAL A 14 28.76 -13.66 37.36
N VAL A 15 28.84 -12.50 38.01
CA VAL A 15 27.86 -11.40 37.89
C VAL A 15 27.88 -10.82 36.49
N LEU A 16 29.05 -10.66 35.84
CA LEU A 16 29.18 -10.24 34.45
C LEU A 16 28.62 -11.28 33.48
N GLY A 17 28.83 -12.57 33.74
CA GLY A 17 28.30 -13.66 32.90
C GLY A 17 26.78 -13.79 32.96
N ILE A 18 26.12 -13.50 34.08
CA ILE A 18 24.67 -13.53 34.24
C ILE A 18 24.01 -12.29 33.59
N GLY A 19 24.71 -11.14 33.66
CA GLY A 19 24.22 -9.90 33.03
C GLY A 19 24.10 -9.96 31.49
N THR A 20 24.91 -10.78 30.82
CA THR A 20 24.86 -10.94 29.36
C THR A 20 23.76 -11.87 28.86
N ILE A 21 23.19 -12.73 29.72
CA ILE A 21 22.11 -13.65 29.33
C ILE A 21 20.74 -12.95 29.37
N PHE A 22 20.57 -11.89 30.18
CA PHE A 22 19.32 -11.13 30.24
C PHE A 22 19.23 -9.98 29.23
N GLY A 23 20.31 -9.66 28.52
CA GLY A 23 20.34 -8.52 27.57
C GLY A 23 19.85 -8.83 26.15
N LEU A 24 19.56 -10.09 25.80
CA LEU A 24 19.22 -10.50 24.44
C LEU A 24 17.72 -10.74 24.21
N SER A 25 16.87 -10.46 25.19
CA SER A 25 15.40 -10.55 25.03
C SER A 25 14.74 -9.20 24.78
N ALA A 26 15.48 -8.21 24.28
CA ALA A 26 14.92 -6.99 23.73
C ALA A 26 14.67 -7.15 22.21
N CYS A 27 14.16 -8.32 21.78
CA CYS A 27 13.33 -8.36 20.59
C CYS A 27 12.04 -7.64 20.98
N GLY A 28 11.94 -6.38 20.55
CA GLY A 28 10.76 -5.59 20.71
C GLY A 28 9.56 -6.40 20.24
N ASN A 29 8.65 -6.66 21.15
CA ASN A 29 7.30 -7.02 20.82
C ASN A 29 6.72 -5.77 20.16
N ASN A 30 6.98 -5.60 18.85
CA ASN A 30 6.14 -4.81 18.00
C ASN A 30 4.80 -5.58 18.01
N ASN A 31 3.95 -5.23 18.95
CA ASN A 31 2.53 -5.34 18.70
C ASN A 31 2.22 -4.37 17.54
N LYS A 32 2.62 -4.73 16.31
CA LYS A 32 1.77 -4.46 15.17
C LYS A 32 0.47 -5.12 15.57
N ASP A 33 -0.56 -4.34 15.78
CA ASP A 33 -1.91 -4.90 15.74
C ASP A 33 -1.89 -5.78 14.51
N ASP A 34 -2.17 -7.10 14.69
CA ASP A 34 -2.12 -8.11 13.61
C ASP A 34 -3.29 -7.87 12.62
N LYS A 35 -3.52 -6.61 12.28
CA LYS A 35 -4.55 -6.17 11.34
C LYS A 35 -4.03 -6.26 9.93
N ILE A 36 -4.87 -6.77 9.06
CA ILE A 36 -4.65 -6.71 7.62
C ILE A 36 -4.80 -5.26 7.18
N SER A 37 -3.75 -4.69 6.63
CA SER A 37 -3.74 -3.32 6.11
C SER A 37 -4.13 -3.30 4.65
N VAL A 38 -5.26 -2.66 4.34
CA VAL A 38 -5.79 -2.49 2.98
C VAL A 38 -5.75 -1.02 2.61
N VAL A 39 -5.12 -0.70 1.49
CA VAL A 39 -5.05 0.66 0.94
C VAL A 39 -5.85 0.69 -0.36
N CYS A 40 -6.75 1.66 -0.50
CA CYS A 40 -7.53 1.91 -1.70
C CYS A 40 -7.19 3.28 -2.27
N SER A 41 -7.03 3.39 -3.59
CA SER A 41 -6.72 4.67 -4.21
C SER A 41 -7.88 5.64 -4.15
N ILE A 42 -9.09 5.22 -4.52
CA ILE A 42 -10.29 6.06 -4.61
C ILE A 42 -11.44 5.57 -3.72
N PHE A 43 -12.43 6.44 -3.52
CA PHE A 43 -13.57 6.16 -2.65
C PHE A 43 -14.41 4.94 -3.07
N PRO A 44 -14.75 4.70 -4.34
CA PRO A 44 -15.54 3.53 -4.72
C PRO A 44 -14.92 2.20 -4.29
N GLU A 45 -13.60 2.05 -4.47
CA GLU A 45 -12.86 0.86 -4.02
C GLU A 45 -12.88 0.71 -2.49
N TYR A 46 -12.68 1.82 -1.80
CA TYR A 46 -12.74 1.86 -0.36
C TYR A 46 -14.13 1.47 0.17
N ASP A 47 -15.20 1.95 -0.46
CA ASP A 47 -16.57 1.66 -0.07
C ASP A 47 -16.89 0.17 -0.29
N TRP A 48 -16.52 -0.38 -1.45
CA TRP A 48 -16.66 -1.82 -1.72
C TRP A 48 -15.85 -2.68 -0.75
N ALA A 49 -14.60 -2.32 -0.52
CA ALA A 49 -13.78 -3.04 0.46
C ALA A 49 -14.39 -2.99 1.86
N LYS A 50 -14.96 -1.85 2.25
CA LYS A 50 -15.65 -1.67 3.52
C LYS A 50 -16.88 -2.55 3.65
N GLU A 51 -17.69 -2.66 2.60
CA GLU A 51 -18.87 -3.54 2.57
C GLU A 51 -18.45 -5.03 2.70
N VAL A 52 -17.37 -5.44 2.02
CA VAL A 52 -16.85 -6.80 2.11
C VAL A 52 -16.29 -7.11 3.49
N VAL A 53 -15.56 -6.18 4.08
CA VAL A 53 -14.94 -6.32 5.40
C VAL A 53 -15.98 -6.30 6.51
N GLY A 54 -17.05 -5.51 6.36
CA GLY A 54 -18.10 -5.34 7.37
C GLY A 54 -17.55 -4.82 8.70
N GLU A 55 -17.98 -5.41 9.80
CA GLU A 55 -17.55 -5.04 11.17
C GLU A 55 -16.27 -5.76 11.64
N ASN A 56 -15.43 -6.24 10.70
CA ASN A 56 -14.22 -6.98 11.06
C ASN A 56 -13.13 -6.03 11.58
N ASN A 57 -12.89 -6.05 12.89
CA ASN A 57 -11.89 -5.21 13.55
C ASN A 57 -10.42 -5.60 13.26
N ASN A 58 -10.20 -6.72 12.55
CA ASN A 58 -8.85 -7.17 12.18
C ASN A 58 -8.39 -6.64 10.84
N VAL A 59 -9.16 -5.77 10.20
CA VAL A 59 -8.80 -5.10 8.94
C VAL A 59 -8.76 -3.59 9.16
N GLU A 60 -7.73 -2.96 8.66
CA GLU A 60 -7.58 -1.51 8.62
C GLU A 60 -7.66 -1.05 7.17
N LEU A 61 -8.69 -0.24 6.87
CA LEU A 61 -8.92 0.32 5.54
C LEU A 61 -8.38 1.76 5.49
N THR A 62 -7.61 2.06 4.46
CA THR A 62 -7.08 3.41 4.19
C THR A 62 -7.51 3.87 2.80
N LEU A 63 -8.05 5.07 2.71
CA LEU A 63 -8.34 5.77 1.46
C LEU A 63 -7.22 6.79 1.19
N LEU A 64 -6.66 6.81 -0.04
CA LEU A 64 -5.62 7.77 -0.43
C LEU A 64 -6.21 9.10 -0.90
N LEU A 65 -7.14 9.04 -1.86
CA LEU A 65 -7.81 10.22 -2.40
C LEU A 65 -8.98 10.61 -1.52
N ASP A 66 -8.68 11.19 -0.37
CA ASP A 66 -9.65 11.77 0.53
C ASP A 66 -9.93 13.25 0.19
N ASN A 67 -10.95 13.83 0.81
CA ASN A 67 -11.25 15.27 0.77
C ASN A 67 -11.48 15.87 -0.64
N GLY A 68 -12.06 15.10 -1.57
CA GLY A 68 -12.46 15.58 -2.88
C GLY A 68 -11.30 15.84 -3.83
N LYS A 69 -10.16 15.19 -3.62
CA LYS A 69 -9.08 15.16 -4.61
C LYS A 69 -9.56 14.48 -5.88
N ASP A 70 -9.16 15.03 -7.01
CA ASP A 70 -9.43 14.49 -8.32
C ASP A 70 -8.43 13.40 -8.68
N LEU A 71 -8.90 12.29 -9.27
CA LEU A 71 -8.08 11.15 -9.66
C LEU A 71 -7.01 11.55 -10.70
N HIS A 72 -7.43 12.28 -11.74
CA HIS A 72 -6.55 12.64 -12.87
C HIS A 72 -5.43 13.61 -12.50
N SER A 73 -5.60 14.36 -11.42
CA SER A 73 -4.57 15.31 -10.91
C SER A 73 -3.85 14.82 -9.67
N TYR A 74 -4.12 13.60 -9.24
CA TYR A 74 -3.56 13.08 -8.00
C TYR A 74 -2.07 12.75 -8.13
N GLN A 75 -1.30 13.28 -7.19
CA GLN A 75 0.10 12.92 -7.00
C GLN A 75 0.29 12.41 -5.57
N PRO A 76 0.75 11.16 -5.39
CA PRO A 76 0.90 10.60 -4.06
C PRO A 76 1.95 11.35 -3.23
N THR A 77 1.62 11.58 -1.97
CA THR A 77 2.58 12.13 -1.01
C THR A 77 3.57 11.05 -0.54
N VAL A 78 4.67 11.45 0.06
CA VAL A 78 5.62 10.51 0.69
C VAL A 78 4.91 9.65 1.74
N ALA A 79 3.91 10.19 2.45
CA ALA A 79 3.13 9.45 3.43
C ALA A 79 2.23 8.41 2.76
N ASP A 80 1.66 8.69 1.59
CA ASP A 80 0.83 7.75 0.83
C ASP A 80 1.68 6.59 0.29
N ILE A 81 2.85 6.90 -0.27
CA ILE A 81 3.83 5.89 -0.70
C ILE A 81 4.26 4.99 0.47
N ALA A 82 4.47 5.56 1.66
CA ALA A 82 4.83 4.77 2.85
C ALA A 82 3.71 3.80 3.27
N LYS A 83 2.44 4.23 3.19
CA LYS A 83 1.27 3.38 3.46
C LYS A 83 1.20 2.22 2.47
N ILE A 84 1.30 2.51 1.16
CA ILE A 84 1.31 1.50 0.09
C ILE A 84 2.48 0.53 0.30
N SER A 85 3.67 1.04 0.55
CA SER A 85 4.88 0.23 0.68
C SER A 85 4.80 -0.88 1.73
N THR A 86 3.94 -0.74 2.73
CA THR A 86 3.84 -1.66 3.88
C THR A 86 2.51 -2.36 4.01
N CYS A 87 1.50 -2.05 3.17
CA CYS A 87 0.18 -2.66 3.26
C CYS A 87 0.19 -4.14 2.81
N ASP A 88 -0.86 -4.86 3.17
CA ASP A 88 -1.05 -6.26 2.78
C ASP A 88 -1.85 -6.38 1.47
N LEU A 89 -2.73 -5.42 1.20
CA LEU A 89 -3.51 -5.33 -0.03
C LEU A 89 -3.56 -3.88 -0.51
N PHE A 90 -3.24 -3.66 -1.79
CA PHE A 90 -3.42 -2.39 -2.47
C PHE A 90 -4.42 -2.54 -3.61
N ILE A 91 -5.43 -1.68 -3.65
CA ILE A 91 -6.48 -1.65 -4.68
C ILE A 91 -6.42 -0.30 -5.38
N TYR A 92 -6.37 -0.31 -6.70
CA TYR A 92 -6.32 0.89 -7.53
C TYR A 92 -7.02 0.65 -8.88
N VAL A 93 -7.35 1.73 -9.58
CA VAL A 93 -8.11 1.66 -10.84
C VAL A 93 -7.26 1.13 -11.98
N GLY A 94 -6.08 1.64 -12.15
CA GLY A 94 -5.24 1.48 -13.34
C GLY A 94 -5.45 2.62 -14.34
N GLY A 95 -4.84 2.49 -15.51
CA GLY A 95 -4.89 3.53 -16.55
C GLY A 95 -3.86 4.65 -16.34
N GLU A 96 -4.09 5.78 -17.04
CA GLU A 96 -3.13 6.88 -17.08
C GLU A 96 -3.01 7.63 -15.76
N SER A 97 -4.13 7.79 -15.04
CA SER A 97 -4.15 8.45 -13.74
C SER A 97 -3.32 7.73 -12.68
N ASP A 98 -3.05 6.45 -12.89
CA ASP A 98 -2.33 5.59 -11.94
C ASP A 98 -0.92 5.18 -12.41
N THR A 99 -0.33 5.88 -13.39
CA THR A 99 1.03 5.59 -13.90
C THR A 99 2.11 5.62 -12.81
N TRP A 100 1.93 6.42 -11.78
CA TRP A 100 2.79 6.51 -10.60
C TRP A 100 2.83 5.22 -9.76
N VAL A 101 1.83 4.33 -9.91
CA VAL A 101 1.69 3.09 -9.12
C VAL A 101 2.84 2.14 -9.40
N ALA A 102 3.31 2.04 -10.64
CA ALA A 102 4.42 1.17 -10.99
C ALA A 102 5.68 1.45 -10.15
N ASP A 103 6.02 2.73 -9.98
CA ASP A 103 7.16 3.15 -9.17
C ASP A 103 6.93 2.89 -7.67
N ALA A 104 5.71 3.11 -7.18
CA ALA A 104 5.34 2.83 -5.79
C ALA A 104 5.50 1.34 -5.47
N LEU A 105 5.02 0.44 -6.35
CA LEU A 105 5.09 -1.01 -6.18
C LEU A 105 6.54 -1.53 -6.26
N ASN A 106 7.35 -1.01 -7.18
CA ASN A 106 8.76 -1.38 -7.31
C ASN A 106 9.54 -1.12 -6.03
N ASN A 107 9.20 -0.03 -5.33
CA ASN A 107 9.85 0.39 -4.10
C ASN A 107 9.16 -0.14 -2.83
N ALA A 108 8.11 -0.95 -2.95
CA ALA A 108 7.39 -1.50 -1.80
C ALA A 108 8.29 -2.41 -0.96
N THR A 109 8.18 -2.28 0.36
CA THR A 109 8.93 -3.09 1.33
C THR A 109 8.25 -4.41 1.65
N ASN A 110 6.91 -4.45 1.66
CA ASN A 110 6.15 -5.69 1.78
C ASN A 110 6.14 -6.44 0.44
N LYS A 111 6.99 -7.44 0.30
CA LYS A 111 7.08 -8.26 -0.93
C LYS A 111 5.96 -9.30 -1.06
N ASN A 112 5.12 -9.46 -0.03
CA ASN A 112 3.97 -10.37 -0.02
C ASN A 112 2.65 -9.61 -0.27
N MET A 113 2.71 -8.30 -0.49
CA MET A 113 1.55 -7.47 -0.77
C MET A 113 0.77 -8.03 -1.96
N GLN A 114 -0.54 -8.13 -1.80
CA GLN A 114 -1.45 -8.41 -2.90
C GLN A 114 -1.83 -7.09 -3.58
N VAL A 115 -2.03 -7.14 -4.89
CA VAL A 115 -2.35 -5.94 -5.68
C VAL A 115 -3.54 -6.25 -6.57
N ILE A 116 -4.54 -5.37 -6.56
CA ILE A 116 -5.71 -5.44 -7.43
C ILE A 116 -5.74 -4.17 -8.29
N ASN A 117 -5.56 -4.36 -9.60
CA ASN A 117 -5.81 -3.36 -10.61
C ASN A 117 -7.20 -3.63 -11.21
N LEU A 118 -8.15 -2.70 -11.06
CA LEU A 118 -9.53 -2.91 -11.50
C LEU A 118 -9.64 -3.08 -13.02
N LEU A 119 -8.89 -2.30 -13.80
CA LEU A 119 -8.86 -2.45 -15.25
C LEU A 119 -8.33 -3.83 -15.67
N ASP A 120 -7.34 -4.35 -14.98
CA ASP A 120 -6.82 -5.69 -15.29
C ASP A 120 -7.82 -6.80 -14.93
N VAL A 121 -8.54 -6.63 -13.81
CA VAL A 121 -9.60 -7.57 -13.40
C VAL A 121 -10.73 -7.64 -14.44
N LEU A 122 -11.07 -6.51 -15.07
CA LEU A 122 -12.08 -6.45 -16.11
C LEU A 122 -11.64 -7.15 -17.40
N GLY A 123 -10.35 -7.20 -17.70
CA GLY A 123 -9.80 -7.83 -18.90
C GLY A 123 -10.51 -7.33 -20.17
N ASP A 124 -11.08 -8.23 -20.97
CA ASP A 124 -11.77 -7.89 -22.23
C ASP A 124 -13.07 -7.10 -22.06
N LYS A 125 -13.51 -6.84 -20.82
CA LYS A 125 -14.72 -6.03 -20.53
C LYS A 125 -14.41 -4.55 -20.36
N LYS A 126 -13.14 -4.16 -20.32
CA LYS A 126 -12.76 -2.73 -20.32
C LYS A 126 -13.26 -2.08 -21.60
N LYS A 127 -13.67 -0.82 -21.49
CA LYS A 127 -14.11 -0.01 -22.61
C LYS A 127 -12.99 0.95 -22.97
N GLU A 128 -12.83 1.20 -24.26
CA GLU A 128 -12.01 2.29 -24.76
C GLU A 128 -12.65 3.63 -24.37
N GLU A 129 -11.83 4.61 -24.05
CA GLU A 129 -12.32 5.95 -23.77
C GLU A 129 -12.90 6.59 -25.03
N GLU A 130 -14.17 7.03 -24.96
CA GLU A 130 -14.81 7.70 -26.07
C GLU A 130 -14.41 9.19 -26.05
N GLN A 131 -13.51 9.59 -26.94
CA GLN A 131 -13.21 11.01 -27.18
C GLN A 131 -14.39 11.68 -27.87
N LYS A 132 -15.07 12.59 -27.18
CA LYS A 132 -16.16 13.42 -27.74
C LYS A 132 -15.67 14.84 -27.99
N GLU A 133 -16.03 15.42 -29.14
CA GLU A 133 -15.79 16.84 -29.42
C GLU A 133 -16.33 17.71 -28.27
N GLY A 134 -15.43 18.46 -27.63
CA GLY A 134 -15.76 19.34 -26.49
C GLY A 134 -15.35 18.81 -25.11
N MET A 135 -14.84 17.59 -24.97
CA MET A 135 -14.05 17.21 -23.81
C MET A 135 -12.69 17.93 -23.87
N GLN A 136 -12.22 18.44 -22.75
CA GLN A 136 -10.84 18.92 -22.66
C GLN A 136 -9.94 17.68 -22.78
N GLY A 137 -9.41 17.48 -24.00
CA GLY A 137 -8.30 16.54 -24.19
C GLY A 137 -7.13 17.02 -23.35
N GLU A 138 -6.48 16.12 -22.67
CA GLU A 138 -5.20 16.40 -22.05
C GLU A 138 -4.24 16.93 -23.13
N GLU A 139 -3.43 17.94 -22.78
CA GLU A 139 -2.63 18.69 -23.75
C GLU A 139 -1.80 17.72 -24.59
N GLU A 140 -2.02 17.74 -25.92
CA GLU A 140 -1.25 16.99 -26.91
C GLU A 140 0.23 17.32 -26.76
N HIS A 141 0.97 16.52 -26.01
CA HIS A 141 2.39 16.45 -26.17
C HIS A 141 2.66 15.66 -27.46
N GLU A 142 3.08 16.36 -28.52
CA GLU A 142 3.59 15.77 -29.76
C GLU A 142 4.77 14.85 -29.45
N HIS A 143 4.47 13.62 -29.11
CA HIS A 143 5.39 12.48 -29.19
C HIS A 143 4.78 11.47 -30.15
N GLU A 144 5.54 11.08 -31.19
CA GLU A 144 5.25 9.95 -32.05
C GLU A 144 5.16 8.68 -31.16
N HIS A 145 3.94 8.42 -30.63
CA HIS A 145 3.63 7.16 -29.97
C HIS A 145 2.63 6.41 -30.87
N GLU A 146 2.89 5.12 -31.04
CA GLU A 146 1.88 4.16 -31.49
C GLU A 146 0.63 4.45 -30.66
N GLU A 147 -0.55 4.56 -31.29
CA GLU A 147 -1.81 4.85 -30.61
C GLU A 147 -2.05 3.79 -29.55
N GLU A 148 -1.59 4.03 -28.32
CA GLU A 148 -1.94 3.20 -27.17
C GLU A 148 -3.41 3.45 -26.89
N VAL A 149 -4.22 2.39 -26.94
CA VAL A 149 -5.65 2.44 -26.68
C VAL A 149 -5.85 2.83 -25.23
N GLU A 150 -6.36 4.03 -24.98
CA GLU A 150 -6.77 4.50 -23.66
C GLU A 150 -8.07 3.83 -23.24
N TYR A 151 -8.13 3.38 -22.00
CA TYR A 151 -9.31 2.73 -21.45
C TYR A 151 -10.01 3.65 -20.45
N ASP A 152 -11.35 3.67 -20.51
CA ASP A 152 -12.19 4.41 -19.56
C ASP A 152 -11.91 3.94 -18.13
N GLU A 153 -11.29 4.81 -17.33
CA GLU A 153 -10.94 4.56 -15.94
C GLU A 153 -12.14 4.57 -14.99
N HIS A 154 -13.31 5.09 -15.45
CA HIS A 154 -14.51 5.22 -14.62
C HIS A 154 -15.27 3.89 -14.47
N VAL A 155 -14.52 2.80 -14.30
CA VAL A 155 -15.03 1.42 -14.25
C VAL A 155 -16.05 1.18 -13.14
N TRP A 156 -15.97 1.95 -12.07
CA TRP A 156 -16.89 1.87 -10.92
C TRP A 156 -18.29 2.43 -11.19
N LEU A 157 -18.49 3.21 -12.26
CA LEU A 157 -19.81 3.73 -12.62
C LEU A 157 -20.72 2.66 -13.22
N SER A 158 -20.17 1.52 -13.60
CA SER A 158 -20.92 0.39 -14.13
C SER A 158 -21.38 -0.55 -13.02
N LEU A 159 -22.70 -0.64 -12.79
CA LEU A 159 -23.27 -1.60 -11.84
C LEU A 159 -22.96 -3.08 -12.19
N LYS A 160 -22.61 -3.37 -13.45
CA LYS A 160 -22.17 -4.71 -13.87
C LYS A 160 -20.75 -5.01 -13.45
N ASN A 161 -19.89 -3.99 -13.31
CA ASN A 161 -18.51 -4.16 -12.90
C ASN A 161 -18.40 -4.28 -11.37
N ALA A 162 -19.40 -3.77 -10.63
CA ALA A 162 -19.47 -3.81 -9.17
C ALA A 162 -20.05 -5.14 -8.62
N GLN A 163 -20.35 -6.12 -9.46
CA GLN A 163 -20.84 -7.46 -9.10
C GLN A 163 -19.72 -8.48 -9.13
#